data_9528000bb2e262c1fa8f906f6469202e
#
_entry.id   9528000bb2e262c1fa8f906f6469202e
#
_cell.length_a   1.000
_cell.length_b   1.000
_cell.length_c   1.000
_cell.angle_alpha   90.00
_cell.angle_beta   90.00
_cell.angle_gamma   90.00
#
_symmetry.space_group_name_H-M   'P 1'
#
loop_
_entity.id
_entity.type
_entity.pdbx_description
1 polymer ?
#
loop_
_entity_poly.entity_id
_entity_poly.type
_entity_poly.pdbx_seq_one_letter_code
_entity_poly.pdbx_strand_id
1 'polypeptide(L)'
;MTAIKKSLPRRRFDAVIIGAGGSGMRASLQLAEAGLNVAVLTKVFPTRSHTVAAQGGIGASLGNMSEDNWHYHFYDTIKGSDWLGDQDVIEFMCREAPKVVYELEHFGMPFDRNPDGTIYQRPFGGHTANYGEKPVQRACAAADRTGHAMLHTLYQRNVRAKTNFFVEWLALDLIRDDAGDVVGVTALEMETGQVYILEAKIVMLATGGAGRIWDASTNAFINTGDGMGLAARAGIPLEDMEFWQFHPTGVAGAGVLLTEGCRGEGGILRNKDGERFMERYAPTYKDLAPRDFVSRCMDQEIKEGRGCGPNGDYVVLDLTHIGAETIMKRLPSVYEIGINFANVDVTKEPIPVVPTIHYQMGGIPTNINGQVVVPANGIHNEIVNGLYAIGECSCVSVHGANRLGTNSLLDLLVFGRAAGNHIVGLDLKNREFKPLPANAGEQTLERIAKLDNSTSGEYAQDVANDIRKCMQKYAGVFRNQELMDEGVRQMAKLTERAKHLWVKDKSEIFNTARIEALEVANLVETANATMISAAARKESRGAHSHDDHQERDDENWMKHTLWYSEANKLSYKPVVLKPLTVESFPPKERTF
;
A
#
# COMPACT_ATOMS: atom_id res chain seq x y z
N MET A 1 -6.41 46.95 7.92
CA MET A 1 -7.63 46.24 8.35
C MET A 1 -7.15 44.88 8.85
N THR A 2 -7.16 44.66 10.17
CA THR A 2 -6.83 43.38 10.81
C THR A 2 -7.93 42.40 10.41
N ALA A 3 -7.58 41.42 9.54
CA ALA A 3 -8.48 40.32 9.22
C ALA A 3 -8.86 39.64 10.54
N ILE A 4 -10.13 39.62 10.87
CA ILE A 4 -10.66 38.85 11.99
C ILE A 4 -10.24 37.40 11.73
N LYS A 5 -9.32 36.86 12.54
CA LYS A 5 -8.92 35.46 12.49
C LYS A 5 -10.19 34.63 12.74
N LYS A 6 -10.75 34.07 11.67
CA LYS A 6 -11.95 33.22 11.77
C LYS A 6 -11.49 31.96 12.52
N SER A 7 -11.94 31.77 13.75
CA SER A 7 -11.63 30.54 14.49
C SER A 7 -12.27 29.35 13.79
N LEU A 8 -11.49 28.33 13.50
CA LEU A 8 -12.00 27.10 12.89
C LEU A 8 -12.96 26.38 13.85
N PRO A 9 -14.08 25.83 13.37
CA PRO A 9 -14.95 25.00 14.18
C PRO A 9 -14.19 23.75 14.65
N ARG A 10 -14.50 23.30 15.86
CA ARG A 10 -13.82 22.17 16.51
C ARG A 10 -14.79 21.06 16.84
N ARG A 11 -14.32 19.82 16.72
CA ARG A 11 -15.00 18.61 17.22
C ARG A 11 -14.00 17.76 17.99
N ARG A 12 -14.48 16.95 18.93
CA ARG A 12 -13.65 16.10 19.80
C ARG A 12 -14.02 14.64 19.68
N PHE A 13 -13.00 13.79 19.58
CA PHE A 13 -13.13 12.34 19.52
C PHE A 13 -12.05 11.67 20.36
N ASP A 14 -12.31 10.48 20.89
CA ASP A 14 -11.27 9.65 21.50
C ASP A 14 -10.23 9.28 20.46
N ALA A 15 -10.67 8.90 19.26
CA ALA A 15 -9.81 8.57 18.13
C ALA A 15 -10.37 9.10 16.81
N VAL A 16 -9.49 9.58 15.95
CA VAL A 16 -9.79 9.93 14.55
C VAL A 16 -8.98 8.98 13.65
N ILE A 17 -9.68 8.20 12.83
CA ILE A 17 -9.08 7.29 11.85
C ILE A 17 -9.25 7.92 10.47
N ILE A 18 -8.15 8.06 9.73
CA ILE A 18 -8.13 8.65 8.40
C ILE A 18 -7.98 7.54 7.37
N GLY A 19 -9.05 7.22 6.68
CA GLY A 19 -9.18 6.14 5.71
C GLY A 19 -10.12 5.04 6.18
N ALA A 20 -11.07 4.66 5.32
CA ALA A 20 -12.06 3.62 5.56
C ALA A 20 -11.84 2.40 4.64
N GLY A 21 -10.59 2.09 4.33
CA GLY A 21 -10.20 0.84 3.69
C GLY A 21 -10.20 -0.33 4.67
N GLY A 22 -9.69 -1.48 4.25
CA GLY A 22 -9.70 -2.70 5.07
C GLY A 22 -9.05 -2.52 6.44
N SER A 23 -7.88 -1.87 6.52
CA SER A 23 -7.18 -1.63 7.78
C SER A 23 -7.94 -0.65 8.69
N GLY A 24 -8.36 0.48 8.14
CA GLY A 24 -9.11 1.50 8.89
C GLY A 24 -10.42 0.95 9.45
N MET A 25 -11.16 0.18 8.65
CA MET A 25 -12.41 -0.45 9.12
C MET A 25 -12.17 -1.59 10.11
N ARG A 26 -11.05 -2.33 10.00
CA ARG A 26 -10.73 -3.35 11.02
C ARG A 26 -10.40 -2.71 12.37
N ALA A 27 -9.59 -1.65 12.37
CA ALA A 27 -9.26 -0.91 13.59
C ALA A 27 -10.48 -0.20 14.18
N SER A 28 -11.27 0.50 13.35
CA SER A 28 -12.46 1.22 13.81
C SER A 28 -13.51 0.31 14.45
N LEU A 29 -13.68 -0.90 13.92
CA LEU A 29 -14.57 -1.91 14.50
C LEU A 29 -14.15 -2.24 15.93
N GLN A 30 -12.86 -2.49 16.16
CA GLN A 30 -12.32 -2.79 17.47
C GLN A 30 -12.59 -1.67 18.48
N LEU A 31 -12.38 -0.42 18.07
CA LEU A 31 -12.56 0.75 18.91
C LEU A 31 -14.06 1.04 19.17
N ALA A 32 -14.90 0.92 18.16
CA ALA A 32 -16.35 1.14 18.29
C ALA A 32 -17.00 0.10 19.20
N GLU A 33 -16.64 -1.18 19.07
CA GLU A 33 -17.12 -2.26 19.94
C GLU A 33 -16.67 -2.07 21.40
N ALA A 34 -15.54 -1.42 21.64
CA ALA A 34 -15.09 -1.02 22.98
C ALA A 34 -15.80 0.24 23.51
N GLY A 35 -16.71 0.83 22.73
CA GLY A 35 -17.50 1.98 23.11
C GLY A 35 -16.73 3.31 23.14
N LEU A 36 -15.63 3.42 22.38
CA LEU A 36 -14.90 4.67 22.17
C LEU A 36 -15.65 5.58 21.19
N ASN A 37 -15.53 6.89 21.39
CA ASN A 37 -16.02 7.88 20.43
C ASN A 37 -15.02 8.04 19.30
N VAL A 38 -15.33 7.42 18.15
CA VAL A 38 -14.44 7.35 16.98
C VAL A 38 -15.04 8.09 15.80
N ALA A 39 -14.23 8.87 15.09
CA ALA A 39 -14.55 9.40 13.77
C ALA A 39 -13.67 8.71 12.72
N VAL A 40 -14.27 8.16 11.67
CA VAL A 40 -13.58 7.62 10.51
C VAL A 40 -13.80 8.55 9.33
N LEU A 41 -12.72 9.22 8.89
CA LEU A 41 -12.75 10.12 7.73
C LEU A 41 -12.45 9.34 6.46
N THR A 42 -13.18 9.60 5.40
CA THR A 42 -12.93 8.98 4.10
C THR A 42 -13.25 9.94 2.95
N LYS A 43 -12.39 9.99 1.95
CA LYS A 43 -12.60 10.82 0.75
C LYS A 43 -13.76 10.33 -0.11
N VAL A 44 -14.02 9.03 -0.05
CA VAL A 44 -15.07 8.35 -0.82
C VAL A 44 -15.93 7.52 0.12
N PHE A 45 -17.05 7.02 -0.36
CA PHE A 45 -17.85 6.08 0.43
C PHE A 45 -17.00 4.85 0.80
N PRO A 46 -17.08 4.32 2.04
CA PRO A 46 -16.17 3.28 2.54
C PRO A 46 -16.01 2.06 1.60
N THR A 47 -17.10 1.58 1.02
CA THR A 47 -17.08 0.42 0.11
C THR A 47 -16.48 0.71 -1.27
N ARG A 48 -16.06 1.95 -1.53
CA ARG A 48 -15.29 2.35 -2.72
C ARG A 48 -13.80 2.54 -2.46
N SER A 49 -13.33 2.22 -1.26
CA SER A 49 -11.89 2.21 -0.94
C SER A 49 -11.14 1.22 -1.84
N HIS A 50 -9.85 1.48 -2.07
CA HIS A 50 -9.05 0.65 -2.99
C HIS A 50 -9.01 -0.84 -2.62
N THR A 51 -9.19 -1.19 -1.35
CA THR A 51 -9.32 -2.59 -0.89
C THR A 51 -10.35 -3.38 -1.70
N VAL A 52 -11.42 -2.74 -2.19
CA VAL A 52 -12.46 -3.38 -3.03
C VAL A 52 -11.89 -4.02 -4.29
N ALA A 53 -10.79 -3.51 -4.82
CA ALA A 53 -10.15 -3.99 -6.04
C ALA A 53 -9.22 -5.20 -5.82
N ALA A 54 -8.93 -5.59 -4.59
CA ALA A 54 -8.07 -6.73 -4.30
C ALA A 54 -8.76 -8.05 -4.65
N GLN A 55 -8.10 -8.86 -5.47
CA GLN A 55 -8.67 -10.06 -6.09
C GLN A 55 -8.13 -11.37 -5.50
N GLY A 56 -6.88 -11.38 -5.05
CA GLY A 56 -6.11 -12.59 -4.82
C GLY A 56 -6.58 -13.47 -3.66
N GLY A 57 -6.48 -12.99 -2.46
CA GLY A 57 -6.78 -13.74 -1.24
C GLY A 57 -6.00 -13.28 -0.04
N ILE A 58 -6.26 -13.90 1.11
CA ILE A 58 -5.64 -13.64 2.40
C ILE A 58 -4.78 -14.85 2.76
N GLY A 59 -3.47 -14.65 2.92
CA GLY A 59 -2.52 -15.71 3.23
C GLY A 59 -2.60 -16.15 4.69
N ALA A 60 -2.81 -17.45 4.92
CA ALA A 60 -2.74 -18.05 6.24
C ALA A 60 -2.41 -19.54 6.15
N SER A 61 -1.59 -20.04 7.07
CA SER A 61 -1.22 -21.46 7.13
C SER A 61 -2.30 -22.29 7.85
N LEU A 62 -3.45 -22.46 7.19
CA LEU A 62 -4.57 -23.25 7.75
C LEU A 62 -4.36 -24.75 7.60
N GLY A 63 -3.60 -25.18 6.59
CA GLY A 63 -3.36 -26.60 6.32
C GLY A 63 -4.58 -27.34 5.75
N ASN A 64 -5.53 -26.64 5.14
CA ASN A 64 -6.77 -27.24 4.64
C ASN A 64 -6.60 -28.02 3.33
N MET A 65 -5.57 -27.71 2.55
CA MET A 65 -5.29 -28.39 1.26
C MET A 65 -4.15 -29.40 1.37
N SER A 66 -3.19 -29.14 2.23
CA SER A 66 -2.06 -30.01 2.55
C SER A 66 -1.44 -29.57 3.87
N GLU A 67 -0.55 -30.39 4.44
CA GLU A 67 0.16 -30.02 5.67
C GLU A 67 0.90 -28.68 5.51
N ASP A 68 0.67 -27.77 6.45
CA ASP A 68 1.28 -26.45 6.49
C ASP A 68 1.41 -25.96 7.93
N ASN A 69 2.27 -24.99 8.18
CA ASN A 69 2.37 -24.30 9.47
C ASN A 69 2.87 -22.86 9.29
N TRP A 70 2.67 -22.04 10.32
CA TRP A 70 3.03 -20.63 10.29
C TRP A 70 4.54 -20.40 10.11
N HIS A 71 5.41 -21.33 10.51
CA HIS A 71 6.86 -21.19 10.40
C HIS A 71 7.33 -21.29 8.94
N TYR A 72 6.64 -22.08 8.10
CA TYR A 72 6.89 -22.08 6.65
C TYR A 72 6.45 -20.76 6.01
N HIS A 73 5.30 -20.21 6.43
CA HIS A 73 4.83 -18.90 5.98
C HIS A 73 5.78 -17.78 6.41
N PHE A 74 6.31 -17.85 7.62
CA PHE A 74 7.35 -16.95 8.14
C PHE A 74 8.60 -16.98 7.27
N TYR A 75 9.12 -18.16 6.95
CA TYR A 75 10.26 -18.32 6.05
C TYR A 75 9.99 -17.73 4.65
N ASP A 76 8.86 -18.06 4.04
CA ASP A 76 8.50 -17.56 2.71
C ASP A 76 8.37 -16.04 2.67
N THR A 77 7.86 -15.44 3.74
CA THR A 77 7.73 -13.99 3.83
C THR A 77 9.10 -13.31 3.95
N ILE A 78 10.02 -13.87 4.73
CA ILE A 78 11.41 -13.38 4.84
C ILE A 78 12.10 -13.47 3.48
N LYS A 79 12.05 -14.65 2.83
CA LYS A 79 12.62 -14.86 1.50
C LYS A 79 12.00 -13.93 0.46
N GLY A 80 10.67 -13.81 0.48
CA GLY A 80 9.92 -12.91 -0.41
C GLY A 80 10.34 -11.46 -0.24
N SER A 81 10.58 -11.01 1.00
CA SER A 81 11.03 -9.66 1.35
C SER A 81 12.49 -9.37 0.97
N ASP A 82 13.20 -10.36 0.44
CA ASP A 82 14.64 -10.31 0.17
C ASP A 82 15.49 -9.90 1.39
N TRP A 83 15.11 -10.45 2.56
CA TRP A 83 15.71 -10.20 3.89
C TRP A 83 15.71 -8.74 4.38
N LEU A 84 14.96 -7.86 3.75
CA LEU A 84 14.79 -6.49 4.26
C LEU A 84 13.63 -6.36 5.25
N GLY A 85 12.71 -7.33 5.30
CA GLY A 85 11.64 -7.36 6.30
C GLY A 85 12.19 -7.66 7.70
N ASP A 86 11.59 -7.01 8.72
CA ASP A 86 11.95 -7.24 10.11
C ASP A 86 11.38 -8.57 10.61
N GLN A 87 12.23 -9.49 11.05
CA GLN A 87 11.82 -10.86 11.34
C GLN A 87 10.92 -10.99 12.57
N ASP A 88 11.01 -10.10 13.54
CA ASP A 88 10.09 -10.04 14.69
C ASP A 88 8.65 -9.71 14.26
N VAL A 89 8.49 -8.76 13.37
CA VAL A 89 7.19 -8.34 12.81
C VAL A 89 6.60 -9.42 11.91
N ILE A 90 7.44 -10.03 11.08
CA ILE A 90 7.01 -11.13 10.18
C ILE A 90 6.54 -12.33 10.99
N GLU A 91 7.24 -12.70 12.07
CA GLU A 91 6.80 -13.75 12.99
C GLU A 91 5.42 -13.44 13.55
N PHE A 92 5.21 -12.23 14.05
CA PHE A 92 3.93 -11.80 14.60
C PHE A 92 2.80 -11.94 13.56
N MET A 93 2.99 -11.42 12.37
CA MET A 93 1.97 -11.49 11.31
C MET A 93 1.62 -12.94 10.95
N CYS A 94 2.61 -13.80 10.73
CA CYS A 94 2.39 -15.18 10.30
C CYS A 94 1.75 -16.04 11.39
N ARG A 95 2.06 -15.79 12.68
CA ARG A 95 1.39 -16.45 13.80
C ARG A 95 -0.06 -16.02 13.95
N GLU A 96 -0.36 -14.74 13.76
CA GLU A 96 -1.71 -14.20 13.88
C GLU A 96 -2.60 -14.53 12.67
N ALA A 97 -2.03 -14.86 11.51
CA ALA A 97 -2.75 -15.06 10.26
C ALA A 97 -3.94 -16.04 10.36
N PRO A 98 -3.81 -17.26 10.90
CA PRO A 98 -4.96 -18.15 11.03
C PRO A 98 -6.08 -17.58 11.89
N LYS A 99 -5.76 -16.91 12.99
CA LYS A 99 -6.74 -16.30 13.89
C LYS A 99 -7.57 -15.22 13.20
N VAL A 100 -6.91 -14.31 12.46
CA VAL A 100 -7.62 -13.21 11.81
C VAL A 100 -8.49 -13.68 10.64
N VAL A 101 -8.10 -14.76 9.97
CA VAL A 101 -8.94 -15.40 8.92
C VAL A 101 -10.20 -16.01 9.52
N TYR A 102 -10.08 -16.80 10.58
CA TYR A 102 -11.25 -17.37 11.25
C TYR A 102 -12.13 -16.31 11.91
N GLU A 103 -11.55 -15.25 12.45
CA GLU A 103 -12.32 -14.12 12.98
C GLU A 103 -13.14 -13.44 11.88
N LEU A 104 -12.52 -13.23 10.71
CA LEU A 104 -13.21 -12.65 9.54
C LEU A 104 -14.33 -13.58 9.03
N GLU A 105 -14.11 -14.88 9.05
CA GLU A 105 -15.17 -15.88 8.75
C GLU A 105 -16.34 -15.73 9.71
N HIS A 106 -16.08 -15.60 11.01
CA HIS A 106 -17.12 -15.38 12.02
C HIS A 106 -17.84 -14.02 11.86
N PHE A 107 -17.19 -13.04 11.24
CA PHE A 107 -17.84 -11.78 10.88
C PHE A 107 -18.80 -11.93 9.69
N GLY A 108 -18.77 -13.06 8.99
CA GLY A 108 -19.62 -13.34 7.84
C GLY A 108 -18.91 -13.32 6.49
N MET A 109 -17.57 -13.34 6.46
CA MET A 109 -16.82 -13.41 5.19
C MET A 109 -17.15 -14.69 4.41
N PRO A 110 -17.64 -14.59 3.17
CA PRO A 110 -18.05 -15.74 2.36
C PRO A 110 -16.85 -16.37 1.63
N PHE A 111 -15.94 -16.97 2.36
CA PHE A 111 -14.81 -17.70 1.74
C PHE A 111 -15.29 -18.86 0.88
N ASP A 112 -14.59 -19.15 -0.21
CA ASP A 112 -14.75 -20.38 -0.97
C ASP A 112 -14.51 -21.59 -0.09
N ARG A 113 -15.24 -22.69 -0.31
CA ARG A 113 -15.23 -23.89 0.52
C ARG A 113 -14.80 -25.14 -0.24
N ASN A 114 -14.09 -26.02 0.48
CA ASN A 114 -13.90 -27.40 0.08
C ASN A 114 -15.19 -28.21 0.29
N PRO A 115 -15.32 -29.40 -0.34
CA PRO A 115 -16.48 -30.26 -0.14
C PRO A 115 -16.75 -30.68 1.32
N ASP A 116 -15.69 -30.70 2.17
CA ASP A 116 -15.79 -31.00 3.61
C ASP A 116 -16.19 -29.78 4.45
N GLY A 117 -16.41 -28.63 3.85
CA GLY A 117 -16.81 -27.37 4.49
C GLY A 117 -15.67 -26.52 5.00
N THR A 118 -14.41 -26.96 4.89
CA THR A 118 -13.24 -26.13 5.23
C THR A 118 -13.02 -25.02 4.20
N ILE A 119 -12.30 -23.96 4.60
CA ILE A 119 -11.95 -22.86 3.70
C ILE A 119 -11.02 -23.40 2.59
N TYR A 120 -11.41 -23.19 1.32
CA TYR A 120 -10.55 -23.45 0.19
C TYR A 120 -9.37 -22.47 0.15
N GLN A 121 -8.18 -22.99 -0.12
CA GLN A 121 -6.97 -22.19 -0.26
C GLN A 121 -6.34 -22.44 -1.64
N ARG A 122 -6.15 -21.37 -2.44
CA ARG A 122 -5.53 -21.49 -3.76
C ARG A 122 -4.01 -21.35 -3.69
N PRO A 123 -3.28 -21.91 -4.70
CA PRO A 123 -1.87 -21.63 -4.88
C PRO A 123 -1.60 -20.17 -5.18
N PHE A 124 -0.48 -19.68 -4.68
CA PHE A 124 0.01 -18.32 -4.95
C PHE A 124 1.54 -18.33 -5.03
N GLY A 125 2.12 -17.33 -5.71
CA GLY A 125 3.55 -17.26 -5.92
C GLY A 125 4.37 -17.15 -4.64
N GLY A 126 5.43 -17.96 -4.54
CA GLY A 126 6.38 -17.92 -3.42
C GLY A 126 5.93 -18.62 -2.15
N HIS A 127 4.74 -19.23 -2.10
CA HIS A 127 4.27 -20.01 -0.96
C HIS A 127 4.72 -21.45 -1.03
N THR A 128 5.51 -21.88 -0.02
CA THR A 128 6.12 -23.21 0.03
C THR A 128 5.98 -23.86 1.40
N ALA A 129 6.01 -25.19 1.42
CA ALA A 129 6.21 -25.98 2.62
C ALA A 129 7.66 -26.44 2.73
N ASN A 130 8.09 -26.80 3.94
CA ASN A 130 9.45 -27.28 4.23
C ASN A 130 10.53 -26.33 3.70
N TYR A 131 10.31 -25.01 3.91
CA TYR A 131 11.34 -24.00 3.62
C TYR A 131 11.82 -23.96 2.16
N GLY A 132 10.89 -23.97 1.23
CA GLY A 132 11.15 -23.87 -0.20
C GLY A 132 11.15 -25.19 -0.97
N GLU A 133 10.88 -26.33 -0.31
CA GLU A 133 10.97 -27.63 -0.97
C GLU A 133 9.81 -27.92 -1.94
N LYS A 134 8.59 -27.52 -1.60
CA LYS A 134 7.39 -27.79 -2.41
C LYS A 134 6.35 -26.68 -2.28
N PRO A 135 5.54 -26.41 -3.32
CA PRO A 135 4.44 -25.46 -3.23
C PRO A 135 3.41 -25.85 -2.17
N VAL A 136 2.79 -24.83 -1.52
CA VAL A 136 1.68 -24.98 -0.59
C VAL A 136 0.59 -23.96 -0.88
N GLN A 137 -0.65 -24.30 -0.60
CA GLN A 137 -1.80 -23.44 -0.84
C GLN A 137 -2.20 -22.72 0.43
N ARG A 138 -2.10 -21.37 0.45
CA ARG A 138 -2.40 -20.51 1.62
C ARG A 138 -3.43 -19.44 1.35
N ALA A 139 -3.72 -19.11 0.10
CA ALA A 139 -4.60 -17.99 -0.23
C ALA A 139 -6.07 -18.32 0.03
N CYS A 140 -6.62 -17.79 1.11
CA CYS A 140 -8.04 -17.87 1.46
C CYS A 140 -8.79 -16.78 0.67
N ALA A 141 -9.75 -17.18 -0.18
CA ALA A 141 -10.35 -16.27 -1.15
C ALA A 141 -11.89 -16.42 -1.22
N ALA A 142 -12.54 -15.36 -1.72
CA ALA A 142 -13.89 -15.37 -2.23
C ALA A 142 -13.81 -15.15 -3.76
N ALA A 143 -13.65 -16.22 -4.52
CA ALA A 143 -13.32 -16.22 -5.95
C ALA A 143 -12.15 -15.24 -6.24
N ASP A 144 -12.31 -14.32 -7.20
CA ASP A 144 -11.36 -13.22 -7.47
C ASP A 144 -11.91 -11.85 -6.99
N ARG A 145 -12.74 -11.87 -5.96
CA ARG A 145 -13.39 -10.70 -5.34
C ARG A 145 -13.14 -10.65 -3.83
N THR A 146 -12.01 -11.13 -3.38
CA THR A 146 -11.70 -11.27 -1.95
C THR A 146 -11.72 -9.92 -1.23
N GLY A 147 -11.11 -8.88 -1.80
CA GLY A 147 -11.12 -7.54 -1.21
C GLY A 147 -12.52 -6.92 -1.14
N HIS A 148 -13.32 -7.10 -2.18
CA HIS A 148 -14.72 -6.67 -2.19
C HIS A 148 -15.51 -7.33 -1.05
N ALA A 149 -15.44 -8.67 -0.94
CA ALA A 149 -16.14 -9.41 0.10
C ALA A 149 -15.67 -9.02 1.50
N MET A 150 -14.36 -8.86 1.71
CA MET A 150 -13.77 -8.43 2.98
C MET A 150 -14.24 -7.03 3.38
N LEU A 151 -14.18 -6.09 2.44
CA LEU A 151 -14.55 -4.71 2.69
C LEU A 151 -16.03 -4.57 3.07
N HIS A 152 -16.91 -5.25 2.36
CA HIS A 152 -18.35 -5.27 2.66
C HIS A 152 -18.65 -5.95 4.00
N THR A 153 -17.97 -7.03 4.34
CA THR A 153 -18.09 -7.70 5.64
C THR A 153 -17.71 -6.75 6.78
N LEU A 154 -16.57 -6.07 6.67
CA LEU A 154 -16.11 -5.10 7.68
C LEU A 154 -17.02 -3.87 7.74
N TYR A 155 -17.55 -3.41 6.61
CA TYR A 155 -18.49 -2.29 6.58
C TYR A 155 -19.80 -2.62 7.33
N GLN A 156 -20.39 -3.79 7.06
CA GLN A 156 -21.59 -4.24 7.76
C GLN A 156 -21.36 -4.32 9.28
N ARG A 157 -20.22 -4.85 9.71
CA ARG A 157 -19.87 -4.92 11.14
C ARG A 157 -19.72 -3.54 11.75
N ASN A 158 -19.09 -2.59 11.05
CA ASN A 158 -18.96 -1.21 11.51
C ASN A 158 -20.31 -0.50 11.61
N VAL A 159 -21.21 -0.69 10.66
CA VAL A 159 -22.57 -0.15 10.72
C VAL A 159 -23.31 -0.69 11.94
N ARG A 160 -23.21 -2.00 12.20
CA ARG A 160 -23.79 -2.63 13.39
C ARG A 160 -23.20 -2.09 14.69
N ALA A 161 -21.90 -1.81 14.71
CA ALA A 161 -21.20 -1.22 15.85
C ALA A 161 -21.45 0.29 15.99
N LYS A 162 -22.23 0.89 15.08
CA LYS A 162 -22.54 2.33 15.03
C LYS A 162 -21.29 3.22 14.90
N THR A 163 -20.31 2.77 14.13
CA THR A 163 -19.14 3.56 13.78
C THR A 163 -19.53 4.85 13.07
N ASN A 164 -18.97 5.98 13.47
CA ASN A 164 -19.24 7.27 12.84
C ASN A 164 -18.34 7.45 11.61
N PHE A 165 -18.91 7.38 10.41
CA PHE A 165 -18.23 7.67 9.17
C PHE A 165 -18.48 9.13 8.75
N PHE A 166 -17.38 9.86 8.48
CA PHE A 166 -17.37 11.18 7.87
C PHE A 166 -16.99 10.99 6.40
N VAL A 167 -18.01 10.81 5.56
CA VAL A 167 -17.84 10.52 4.13
C VAL A 167 -17.60 11.81 3.37
N GLU A 168 -16.65 11.80 2.41
CA GLU A 168 -16.26 12.96 1.61
C GLU A 168 -15.62 14.07 2.49
N TRP A 169 -14.74 13.61 3.38
CA TRP A 169 -13.86 14.45 4.18
C TRP A 169 -12.40 14.18 3.84
N LEU A 170 -11.62 15.23 3.61
CA LEU A 170 -10.18 15.16 3.34
C LEU A 170 -9.39 15.65 4.54
N ALA A 171 -8.54 14.79 5.10
CA ALA A 171 -7.59 15.20 6.12
C ALA A 171 -6.48 16.06 5.47
N LEU A 172 -6.08 17.14 6.12
CA LEU A 172 -5.19 18.14 5.55
C LEU A 172 -3.81 18.18 6.23
N ASP A 173 -3.76 18.34 7.55
CA ASP A 173 -2.53 18.42 8.32
C ASP A 173 -2.72 17.83 9.72
N LEU A 174 -1.68 17.16 10.23
CA LEU A 174 -1.59 16.76 11.62
C LEU A 174 -1.31 17.99 12.51
N ILE A 175 -1.84 17.97 13.72
CA ILE A 175 -1.58 19.00 14.72
C ILE A 175 -0.72 18.38 15.82
N ARG A 176 0.47 18.93 16.01
CA ARG A 176 1.40 18.52 17.08
C ARG A 176 1.48 19.63 18.13
N ASP A 177 1.56 19.26 19.40
CA ASP A 177 1.81 20.19 20.48
C ASP A 177 3.33 20.49 20.65
N ASP A 178 3.67 21.33 21.61
CA ASP A 178 5.06 21.73 21.86
C ASP A 178 5.95 20.56 22.33
N ALA A 179 5.36 19.51 22.86
CA ALA A 179 6.07 18.27 23.21
C ALA A 179 6.28 17.32 22.00
N GLY A 180 5.69 17.66 20.85
CA GLY A 180 5.72 16.87 19.64
C GLY A 180 4.65 15.78 19.57
N ASP A 181 3.75 15.73 20.54
CA ASP A 181 2.64 14.77 20.53
C ASP A 181 1.57 15.19 19.52
N VAL A 182 0.95 14.22 18.85
CA VAL A 182 -0.17 14.49 17.94
C VAL A 182 -1.45 14.61 18.77
N VAL A 183 -2.12 15.76 18.64
CA VAL A 183 -3.29 16.13 19.43
C VAL A 183 -4.54 16.37 18.59
N GLY A 184 -4.43 16.22 17.29
CA GLY A 184 -5.54 16.38 16.36
C GLY A 184 -5.12 16.43 14.90
N VAL A 185 -6.09 16.76 14.07
CA VAL A 185 -5.93 16.86 12.62
C VAL A 185 -6.87 17.95 12.10
N THR A 186 -6.45 18.67 11.06
CA THR A 186 -7.36 19.51 10.28
C THR A 186 -7.97 18.72 9.14
N ALA A 187 -9.24 18.95 8.85
CA ALA A 187 -9.96 18.25 7.79
C ALA A 187 -10.92 19.18 7.05
N LEU A 188 -11.06 18.94 5.76
CA LEU A 188 -11.99 19.63 4.87
C LEU A 188 -13.24 18.78 4.67
N GLU A 189 -14.40 19.31 5.00
CA GLU A 189 -15.69 18.80 4.56
C GLU A 189 -15.91 19.22 3.10
N MET A 190 -15.93 18.25 2.19
CA MET A 190 -15.97 18.55 0.74
C MET A 190 -17.31 19.18 0.33
N GLU A 191 -18.41 18.75 0.94
CA GLU A 191 -19.75 19.23 0.63
C GLU A 191 -19.90 20.75 0.85
N THR A 192 -19.33 21.29 1.93
CA THR A 192 -19.47 22.69 2.31
C THR A 192 -18.25 23.55 2.06
N GLY A 193 -17.08 22.91 1.86
CA GLY A 193 -15.79 23.61 1.81
C GLY A 193 -15.26 24.06 3.19
N GLN A 194 -15.97 23.73 4.28
CA GLN A 194 -15.57 24.13 5.63
C GLN A 194 -14.40 23.29 6.14
N VAL A 195 -13.39 23.95 6.68
CA VAL A 195 -12.28 23.32 7.40
C VAL A 195 -12.60 23.22 8.88
N TYR A 196 -12.31 22.07 9.47
CA TYR A 196 -12.49 21.78 10.89
C TYR A 196 -11.17 21.42 11.56
N ILE A 197 -11.07 21.69 12.85
CA ILE A 197 -10.11 21.06 13.74
C ILE A 197 -10.81 19.89 14.42
N LEU A 198 -10.26 18.69 14.24
CA LEU A 198 -10.68 17.49 14.96
C LEU A 198 -9.67 17.21 16.06
N GLU A 199 -10.04 17.54 17.30
CA GLU A 199 -9.23 17.23 18.48
C GLU A 199 -9.37 15.73 18.77
N ALA A 200 -8.26 15.05 18.98
CA ALA A 200 -8.25 13.62 19.23
C ALA A 200 -7.16 13.22 20.22
N LYS A 201 -7.46 12.21 21.04
CA LYS A 201 -6.45 11.58 21.90
C LYS A 201 -5.51 10.70 21.09
N ILE A 202 -6.04 10.14 20.01
CA ILE A 202 -5.31 9.30 19.02
C ILE A 202 -5.73 9.74 17.61
N VAL A 203 -4.75 9.89 16.72
CA VAL A 203 -4.96 9.99 15.26
C VAL A 203 -4.30 8.77 14.62
N MET A 204 -5.04 8.07 13.76
CA MET A 204 -4.58 6.89 13.04
C MET A 204 -4.65 7.12 11.54
N LEU A 205 -3.53 6.96 10.84
CA LEU A 205 -3.44 7.04 9.39
C LEU A 205 -3.67 5.65 8.78
N ALA A 206 -4.68 5.52 7.93
CA ALA A 206 -5.06 4.28 7.24
C ALA A 206 -5.44 4.59 5.77
N THR A 207 -4.66 5.46 5.13
CA THR A 207 -5.00 6.12 3.87
C THR A 207 -4.68 5.31 2.62
N GLY A 208 -4.10 4.11 2.78
CA GLY A 208 -3.65 3.31 1.64
C GLY A 208 -2.35 3.83 1.01
N GLY A 209 -1.98 3.27 -0.14
CA GLY A 209 -0.76 3.63 -0.84
C GLY A 209 -0.87 4.89 -1.69
N ALA A 210 0.19 5.18 -2.43
CA ALA A 210 0.32 6.35 -3.30
C ALA A 210 0.60 5.97 -4.76
N GLY A 211 0.03 4.86 -5.24
CA GLY A 211 0.33 4.34 -6.58
C GLY A 211 0.03 5.32 -7.72
N ARG A 212 -0.68 6.41 -7.45
CA ARG A 212 -0.95 7.47 -8.44
C ARG A 212 0.19 8.47 -8.63
N ILE A 213 1.35 8.21 -8.02
CA ILE A 213 2.59 8.87 -8.46
C ILE A 213 3.14 8.26 -9.78
N TRP A 214 2.60 7.12 -10.22
CA TRP A 214 3.00 6.39 -11.43
C TRP A 214 1.97 6.55 -12.55
N ASP A 215 2.45 6.59 -13.80
CA ASP A 215 1.58 6.71 -14.97
C ASP A 215 0.76 5.41 -15.18
N ALA A 216 1.45 4.26 -15.27
CA ALA A 216 0.82 2.95 -15.34
C ALA A 216 0.69 2.33 -13.94
N SER A 217 -0.54 2.25 -13.43
CA SER A 217 -0.83 1.79 -12.08
C SER A 217 -2.16 1.04 -12.00
N THR A 218 -2.19 -0.01 -11.18
CA THR A 218 -3.43 -0.73 -10.82
C THR A 218 -4.24 -0.01 -9.74
N ASN A 219 -3.68 1.05 -9.16
CA ASN A 219 -4.27 1.76 -8.03
C ASN A 219 -5.44 2.66 -8.43
N ALA A 220 -6.42 2.77 -7.54
CA ALA A 220 -7.51 3.74 -7.68
C ALA A 220 -6.98 5.19 -7.70
N PHE A 221 -7.72 6.09 -8.35
CA PHE A 221 -7.33 7.52 -8.44
C PHE A 221 -7.26 8.22 -7.08
N ILE A 222 -7.90 7.68 -6.05
CA ILE A 222 -7.85 8.18 -4.68
C ILE A 222 -6.54 7.89 -3.96
N ASN A 223 -5.67 7.03 -4.50
CA ASN A 223 -4.38 6.64 -3.90
C ASN A 223 -3.30 7.68 -4.18
N THR A 224 -3.44 8.83 -3.55
CA THR A 224 -2.63 10.05 -3.76
C THR A 224 -1.59 10.30 -2.68
N GLY A 225 -1.39 9.35 -1.75
CA GLY A 225 -0.36 9.46 -0.72
C GLY A 225 -0.71 10.39 0.43
N ASP A 226 -1.98 10.51 0.78
CA ASP A 226 -2.45 11.49 1.77
C ASP A 226 -1.81 11.27 3.15
N GLY A 227 -1.75 10.03 3.64
CA GLY A 227 -1.12 9.72 4.92
C GLY A 227 0.36 10.05 4.95
N MET A 228 1.09 9.70 3.89
CA MET A 228 2.51 10.03 3.75
C MET A 228 2.73 11.54 3.70
N GLY A 229 1.88 12.27 2.96
CA GLY A 229 1.93 13.74 2.92
C GLY A 229 1.69 14.39 4.27
N LEU A 230 0.68 13.94 5.01
CA LEU A 230 0.42 14.42 6.37
C LEU A 230 1.61 14.16 7.30
N ALA A 231 2.16 12.96 7.29
CA ALA A 231 3.30 12.59 8.11
C ALA A 231 4.55 13.40 7.74
N ALA A 232 4.88 13.52 6.47
CA ALA A 232 6.04 14.25 5.98
C ALA A 232 6.00 15.74 6.38
N ARG A 233 4.85 16.40 6.22
CA ARG A 233 4.66 17.81 6.65
C ARG A 233 4.72 17.98 8.17
N ALA A 234 4.41 16.94 8.93
CA ALA A 234 4.53 16.94 10.39
C ALA A 234 5.94 16.58 10.91
N GLY A 235 6.92 16.45 10.03
CA GLY A 235 8.30 16.11 10.39
C GLY A 235 8.58 14.62 10.63
N ILE A 236 7.64 13.75 10.25
CA ILE A 236 7.80 12.29 10.33
C ILE A 236 8.52 11.79 9.07
N PRO A 237 9.59 10.99 9.18
CA PRO A 237 10.26 10.43 8.02
C PRO A 237 9.39 9.39 7.31
N LEU A 238 9.65 9.15 6.02
CA LEU A 238 9.08 8.05 5.24
C LEU A 238 10.14 6.95 5.06
N GLU A 239 9.77 5.71 5.33
CA GLU A 239 10.66 4.55 5.36
C GLU A 239 10.53 3.72 4.10
N ASP A 240 11.67 3.27 3.55
CA ASP A 240 11.76 2.30 2.45
C ASP A 240 10.98 2.67 1.18
N MET A 241 10.90 3.95 0.86
CA MET A 241 10.09 4.46 -0.25
C MET A 241 10.60 4.09 -1.65
N GLU A 242 11.80 3.56 -1.78
CA GLU A 242 12.36 3.01 -3.03
C GLU A 242 11.72 1.69 -3.44
N PHE A 243 11.07 0.97 -2.53
CA PHE A 243 10.50 -0.34 -2.77
C PHE A 243 9.03 -0.27 -3.17
N TRP A 244 8.80 -0.39 -4.47
CA TRP A 244 7.50 -0.45 -5.10
C TRP A 244 7.36 -1.72 -5.91
N GLN A 245 6.32 -2.50 -5.64
CA GLN A 245 6.07 -3.75 -6.35
C GLN A 245 5.35 -3.48 -7.67
N PHE A 246 5.95 -3.95 -8.76
CA PHE A 246 5.26 -4.11 -10.03
C PHE A 246 4.49 -5.43 -10.00
N HIS A 247 3.20 -5.38 -10.31
CA HIS A 247 2.43 -6.60 -10.52
C HIS A 247 2.68 -7.11 -11.95
N PRO A 248 3.02 -8.39 -12.13
CA PRO A 248 3.32 -8.92 -13.46
C PRO A 248 2.19 -8.75 -14.47
N THR A 249 0.95 -8.89 -14.03
CA THR A 249 -0.21 -9.01 -14.92
C THR A 249 -1.19 -7.85 -14.77
N GLY A 250 -0.77 -6.64 -15.15
CA GLY A 250 -1.67 -5.55 -15.53
C GLY A 250 -2.09 -5.70 -16.98
N VAL A 251 -3.35 -5.43 -17.30
CA VAL A 251 -3.84 -5.43 -18.70
C VAL A 251 -3.08 -4.38 -19.50
N ALA A 252 -2.43 -4.78 -20.59
CA ALA A 252 -1.66 -3.87 -21.42
C ALA A 252 -2.54 -2.71 -21.95
N GLY A 253 -2.05 -1.48 -21.79
CA GLY A 253 -2.74 -0.26 -22.18
C GLY A 253 -3.81 0.23 -21.19
N ALA A 254 -4.45 -0.64 -20.42
CA ALA A 254 -5.50 -0.28 -19.47
C ALA A 254 -5.02 -0.18 -18.01
N GLY A 255 -3.95 -0.89 -17.67
CA GLY A 255 -3.40 -0.93 -16.30
C GLY A 255 -4.27 -1.65 -15.28
N VAL A 256 -5.37 -2.27 -15.69
CA VAL A 256 -6.29 -2.98 -14.79
C VAL A 256 -5.64 -4.29 -14.31
N LEU A 257 -5.78 -4.58 -13.02
CA LEU A 257 -5.21 -5.77 -12.40
C LEU A 257 -5.88 -7.07 -12.90
N LEU A 258 -5.06 -8.03 -13.32
CA LEU A 258 -5.42 -9.44 -13.39
C LEU A 258 -4.73 -10.17 -12.24
N THR A 259 -5.49 -10.74 -11.33
CA THR A 259 -4.97 -11.38 -10.11
C THR A 259 -3.89 -12.42 -10.39
N GLU A 260 -2.91 -12.53 -9.51
CA GLU A 260 -1.97 -13.66 -9.47
C GLU A 260 -2.69 -15.01 -9.32
N GLY A 261 -3.93 -15.00 -8.82
CA GLY A 261 -4.79 -16.16 -8.79
C GLY A 261 -4.98 -16.83 -10.17
N CYS A 262 -4.88 -16.06 -11.26
CA CYS A 262 -4.86 -16.62 -12.63
C CYS A 262 -3.74 -17.65 -12.81
N ARG A 263 -2.53 -17.30 -12.38
CA ARG A 263 -1.36 -18.18 -12.42
C ARG A 263 -1.48 -19.30 -11.39
N GLY A 264 -2.06 -19.02 -10.23
CA GLY A 264 -2.38 -20.02 -9.22
C GLY A 264 -3.36 -21.10 -9.71
N GLU A 265 -4.33 -20.72 -10.52
CA GLU A 265 -5.28 -21.67 -11.15
C GLU A 265 -4.72 -22.32 -12.41
N GLY A 266 -3.46 -22.07 -12.78
CA GLY A 266 -2.75 -22.72 -13.87
C GLY A 266 -2.47 -21.85 -15.10
N GLY A 267 -2.70 -20.53 -15.02
CA GLY A 267 -2.39 -19.58 -16.09
C GLY A 267 -0.90 -19.52 -16.42
N ILE A 268 -0.57 -19.36 -17.69
CA ILE A 268 0.79 -19.42 -18.22
C ILE A 268 1.13 -18.13 -18.94
N LEU A 269 2.30 -17.56 -18.61
CA LEU A 269 2.88 -16.42 -19.33
C LEU A 269 3.63 -16.91 -20.59
N ARG A 270 3.33 -16.31 -21.74
CA ARG A 270 3.92 -16.66 -23.03
C ARG A 270 4.47 -15.41 -23.75
N ASN A 271 5.62 -15.58 -24.41
CA ASN A 271 6.17 -14.59 -25.32
C ASN A 271 5.57 -14.71 -26.74
N LYS A 272 6.05 -13.90 -27.69
CA LYS A 272 5.56 -13.91 -29.08
C LYS A 272 5.70 -15.26 -29.80
N ASP A 273 6.67 -16.07 -29.38
CA ASP A 273 6.93 -17.39 -29.97
C ASP A 273 6.06 -18.49 -29.32
N GLY A 274 5.17 -18.13 -28.40
CA GLY A 274 4.33 -19.05 -27.64
C GLY A 274 5.07 -19.79 -26.53
N GLU A 275 6.34 -19.47 -26.27
CA GLU A 275 7.15 -20.09 -25.24
C GLU A 275 6.65 -19.72 -23.84
N ARG A 276 6.53 -20.70 -22.96
CA ARG A 276 6.38 -20.51 -21.50
C ARG A 276 7.73 -20.11 -20.92
N PHE A 277 8.13 -18.84 -21.09
CA PHE A 277 9.48 -18.37 -20.79
C PHE A 277 9.86 -18.48 -19.31
N MET A 278 8.89 -18.50 -18.39
CA MET A 278 9.20 -18.66 -16.96
C MET A 278 9.83 -20.01 -16.61
N GLU A 279 9.66 -21.05 -17.41
CA GLU A 279 10.38 -22.32 -17.22
C GLU A 279 11.89 -22.17 -17.39
N ARG A 280 12.32 -21.24 -18.23
CA ARG A 280 13.74 -20.95 -18.47
C ARG A 280 14.34 -20.11 -17.34
N TYR A 281 13.59 -19.15 -16.79
CA TYR A 281 14.06 -18.25 -15.74
C TYR A 281 13.93 -18.85 -14.32
N ALA A 282 12.87 -19.58 -14.07
CA ALA A 282 12.53 -20.15 -12.77
C ALA A 282 12.07 -21.62 -12.92
N PRO A 283 13.00 -22.56 -13.09
CA PRO A 283 12.63 -23.96 -13.36
C PRO A 283 11.75 -24.61 -12.28
N THR A 284 11.91 -24.19 -11.01
CA THR A 284 11.17 -24.73 -9.86
C THR A 284 9.78 -24.11 -9.73
N TYR A 285 9.71 -22.77 -9.68
CA TYR A 285 8.46 -22.04 -9.39
C TYR A 285 7.71 -21.61 -10.65
N LYS A 286 8.39 -21.54 -11.77
CA LYS A 286 7.82 -21.14 -13.07
C LYS A 286 7.03 -19.84 -12.94
N ASP A 287 5.79 -19.81 -13.42
CA ASP A 287 4.91 -18.64 -13.37
C ASP A 287 4.51 -18.23 -11.93
N LEU A 288 4.77 -19.06 -10.93
CA LEU A 288 4.55 -18.79 -9.51
C LEU A 288 5.82 -18.34 -8.75
N ALA A 289 6.86 -17.91 -9.46
CA ALA A 289 7.98 -17.21 -8.85
C ALA A 289 7.51 -15.86 -8.25
N PRO A 290 8.26 -15.27 -7.31
CA PRO A 290 7.91 -13.97 -6.71
C PRO A 290 7.69 -12.88 -7.75
N ARG A 291 6.80 -11.93 -7.43
CA ARG A 291 6.33 -10.90 -8.37
C ARG A 291 7.42 -10.02 -8.94
N ASP A 292 8.39 -9.62 -8.11
CA ASP A 292 9.54 -8.83 -8.54
C ASP A 292 10.34 -9.57 -9.62
N PHE A 293 10.57 -10.87 -9.41
CA PHE A 293 11.30 -11.70 -10.34
C PHE A 293 10.52 -11.92 -11.65
N VAL A 294 9.25 -12.27 -11.57
CA VAL A 294 8.40 -12.46 -12.76
C VAL A 294 8.30 -11.18 -13.58
N SER A 295 8.13 -10.02 -12.92
CA SER A 295 8.06 -8.72 -13.59
C SER A 295 9.35 -8.40 -14.35
N ARG A 296 10.52 -8.70 -13.77
CA ARG A 296 11.81 -8.54 -14.45
C ARG A 296 11.95 -9.46 -15.64
N CYS A 297 11.55 -10.73 -15.50
CA CYS A 297 11.58 -11.68 -16.61
C CYS A 297 10.71 -11.23 -17.78
N MET A 298 9.49 -10.72 -17.51
CA MET A 298 8.60 -10.20 -18.54
C MET A 298 9.21 -8.98 -19.25
N ASP A 299 9.75 -8.04 -18.50
CA ASP A 299 10.38 -6.84 -19.07
C ASP A 299 11.64 -7.20 -19.88
N GLN A 300 12.38 -8.21 -19.44
CA GLN A 300 13.53 -8.77 -20.19
C GLN A 300 13.09 -9.36 -21.53
N GLU A 301 12.00 -10.17 -21.56
CA GLU A 301 11.44 -10.70 -22.80
C GLU A 301 11.07 -9.59 -23.79
N ILE A 302 10.44 -8.52 -23.30
CA ILE A 302 10.07 -7.36 -24.09
C ILE A 302 11.32 -6.64 -24.64
N LYS A 303 12.29 -6.36 -23.80
CA LYS A 303 13.54 -5.66 -24.18
C LYS A 303 14.39 -6.46 -25.18
N GLU A 304 14.41 -7.77 -25.10
CA GLU A 304 15.14 -8.64 -26.02
C GLU A 304 14.37 -8.94 -27.31
N GLY A 305 13.24 -8.26 -27.54
CA GLY A 305 12.48 -8.36 -28.77
C GLY A 305 11.60 -9.59 -28.89
N ARG A 306 11.30 -10.27 -27.77
CA ARG A 306 10.34 -11.40 -27.71
C ARG A 306 8.96 -10.98 -27.22
N GLY A 307 8.71 -9.69 -27.09
CA GLY A 307 7.39 -9.14 -26.79
C GLY A 307 6.37 -9.43 -27.89
N CYS A 308 5.10 -9.46 -27.51
CA CYS A 308 3.95 -9.69 -28.38
C CYS A 308 3.39 -8.38 -28.94
N GLY A 309 2.51 -8.49 -29.92
CA GLY A 309 1.79 -7.37 -30.51
C GLY A 309 2.61 -6.58 -31.55
N PRO A 310 1.97 -5.57 -32.16
CA PRO A 310 2.61 -4.80 -33.25
C PRO A 310 3.85 -4.03 -32.82
N ASN A 311 3.90 -3.61 -31.55
CA ASN A 311 5.03 -2.86 -30.98
C ASN A 311 6.01 -3.75 -30.20
N GLY A 312 5.68 -5.02 -29.94
CA GLY A 312 6.50 -5.90 -29.13
C GLY A 312 6.61 -5.48 -27.65
N ASP A 313 5.60 -4.80 -27.12
CA ASP A 313 5.63 -4.08 -25.83
C ASP A 313 4.83 -4.76 -24.70
N TYR A 314 4.34 -5.98 -24.91
CA TYR A 314 3.69 -6.79 -23.88
C TYR A 314 4.01 -8.29 -24.04
N VAL A 315 3.63 -9.10 -23.07
CA VAL A 315 3.53 -10.56 -23.18
C VAL A 315 2.08 -10.97 -22.98
N VAL A 316 1.75 -12.24 -23.11
CA VAL A 316 0.36 -12.70 -22.94
C VAL A 316 0.22 -13.66 -21.78
N LEU A 317 -0.91 -13.57 -21.09
CA LEU A 317 -1.35 -14.54 -20.08
C LEU A 317 -2.37 -15.48 -20.72
N ASP A 318 -2.03 -16.76 -20.78
CA ASP A 318 -2.86 -17.81 -21.38
C ASP A 318 -3.64 -18.56 -20.30
N LEU A 319 -4.96 -18.46 -20.34
CA LEU A 319 -5.89 -19.17 -19.47
C LEU A 319 -6.72 -20.21 -20.23
N THR A 320 -6.53 -20.36 -21.53
CA THR A 320 -7.40 -21.14 -22.42
C THR A 320 -7.49 -22.64 -22.07
N HIS A 321 -6.44 -23.18 -21.47
CA HIS A 321 -6.36 -24.60 -21.08
C HIS A 321 -7.01 -24.91 -19.72
N ILE A 322 -7.37 -23.88 -18.93
CA ILE A 322 -7.98 -24.04 -17.59
C ILE A 322 -9.42 -24.55 -17.70
N GLY A 323 -10.14 -24.16 -18.76
CA GLY A 323 -11.53 -24.48 -18.99
C GLY A 323 -12.49 -23.40 -18.49
N ALA A 324 -13.53 -23.14 -19.28
CA ALA A 324 -14.50 -22.08 -19.03
C ALA A 324 -15.21 -22.22 -17.67
N GLU A 325 -15.57 -23.44 -17.26
CA GLU A 325 -16.25 -23.69 -15.98
C GLU A 325 -15.39 -23.24 -14.79
N THR A 326 -14.12 -23.58 -14.78
CA THR A 326 -13.18 -23.17 -13.73
C THR A 326 -12.98 -21.66 -13.71
N ILE A 327 -12.83 -21.04 -14.89
CA ILE A 327 -12.66 -19.59 -15.02
C ILE A 327 -13.91 -18.88 -14.47
N MET A 328 -15.10 -19.29 -14.85
CA MET A 328 -16.35 -18.66 -14.39
C MET A 328 -16.59 -18.86 -12.88
N LYS A 329 -16.10 -19.96 -12.31
CA LYS A 329 -16.24 -20.24 -10.88
C LYS A 329 -15.17 -19.53 -10.04
N ARG A 330 -13.91 -19.53 -10.48
CA ARG A 330 -12.75 -19.06 -9.69
C ARG A 330 -12.26 -17.66 -10.07
N LEU A 331 -12.49 -17.23 -11.31
CA LEU A 331 -11.97 -16.02 -11.91
C LEU A 331 -13.03 -15.22 -12.69
N PRO A 332 -14.26 -15.05 -12.15
CA PRO A 332 -15.34 -14.39 -12.90
C PRO A 332 -15.01 -12.94 -13.24
N SER A 333 -14.33 -12.20 -12.35
CA SER A 333 -13.93 -10.81 -12.64
C SER A 333 -12.84 -10.74 -13.71
N VAL A 334 -11.96 -11.72 -13.79
CA VAL A 334 -10.94 -11.81 -14.85
C VAL A 334 -11.60 -11.94 -16.23
N TYR A 335 -12.65 -12.75 -16.32
CA TYR A 335 -13.45 -12.85 -17.54
C TYR A 335 -14.06 -11.50 -17.93
N GLU A 336 -14.72 -10.82 -16.97
CA GLU A 336 -15.32 -9.50 -17.19
C GLU A 336 -14.27 -8.44 -17.59
N ILE A 337 -13.10 -8.46 -16.95
CA ILE A 337 -11.99 -7.56 -17.27
C ILE A 337 -11.47 -7.81 -18.68
N GLY A 338 -11.29 -9.05 -19.07
CA GLY A 338 -10.87 -9.42 -20.42
C GLY A 338 -11.79 -8.85 -21.48
N ILE A 339 -13.09 -9.04 -21.34
CA ILE A 339 -14.11 -8.51 -22.28
C ILE A 339 -14.12 -6.98 -22.29
N ASN A 340 -14.16 -6.34 -21.11
CA ASN A 340 -14.42 -4.90 -21.02
C ASN A 340 -13.18 -4.02 -21.29
N PHE A 341 -11.99 -4.50 -20.98
CA PHE A 341 -10.76 -3.68 -21.05
C PHE A 341 -9.76 -4.14 -22.11
N ALA A 342 -9.80 -5.39 -22.54
CA ALA A 342 -8.91 -5.92 -23.55
C ALA A 342 -9.64 -6.40 -24.82
N ASN A 343 -10.96 -6.44 -24.80
CA ASN A 343 -11.80 -7.05 -25.85
C ASN A 343 -11.37 -8.50 -26.14
N VAL A 344 -11.07 -9.27 -25.09
CA VAL A 344 -10.56 -10.64 -25.12
C VAL A 344 -11.48 -11.55 -24.31
N ASP A 345 -11.92 -12.64 -24.92
CA ASP A 345 -12.55 -13.76 -24.20
C ASP A 345 -11.43 -14.69 -23.69
N VAL A 346 -11.07 -14.55 -22.41
CA VAL A 346 -9.97 -15.28 -21.80
C VAL A 346 -10.14 -16.80 -21.78
N THR A 347 -11.35 -17.30 -22.03
CA THR A 347 -11.62 -18.73 -22.18
C THR A 347 -11.20 -19.27 -23.56
N LYS A 348 -10.95 -18.40 -24.53
CA LYS A 348 -10.68 -18.72 -25.94
C LYS A 348 -9.33 -18.24 -26.45
N GLU A 349 -8.83 -17.12 -25.92
CA GLU A 349 -7.57 -16.52 -26.36
C GLU A 349 -6.80 -15.89 -25.20
N PRO A 350 -5.45 -15.79 -25.31
CA PRO A 350 -4.62 -15.14 -24.29
C PRO A 350 -4.88 -13.64 -24.20
N ILE A 351 -4.69 -13.08 -23.00
CA ILE A 351 -4.85 -11.65 -22.73
C ILE A 351 -3.49 -10.95 -22.63
N PRO A 352 -3.32 -9.77 -23.29
CA PRO A 352 -2.11 -8.97 -23.20
C PRO A 352 -1.87 -8.41 -21.80
N VAL A 353 -0.65 -8.59 -21.27
CA VAL A 353 -0.25 -8.13 -19.94
C VAL A 353 1.13 -7.49 -19.92
N VAL A 354 1.32 -6.54 -19.02
CA VAL A 354 2.61 -5.87 -18.76
C VAL A 354 2.82 -5.69 -17.27
N PRO A 355 4.07 -5.64 -16.77
CA PRO A 355 4.35 -5.23 -15.41
C PRO A 355 3.80 -3.83 -15.14
N THR A 356 3.01 -3.69 -14.07
CA THR A 356 2.30 -2.45 -13.73
C THR A 356 2.45 -2.16 -12.24
N ILE A 357 2.69 -0.91 -11.85
CA ILE A 357 2.81 -0.54 -10.43
C ILE A 357 1.55 -0.97 -9.68
N HIS A 358 1.76 -1.58 -8.51
CA HIS A 358 0.68 -2.21 -7.77
C HIS A 358 0.70 -1.92 -6.27
N TYR A 359 1.85 -2.06 -5.58
CA TYR A 359 1.91 -2.00 -4.12
C TYR A 359 3.13 -1.24 -3.62
N GLN A 360 2.91 -0.41 -2.60
CA GLN A 360 3.93 0.34 -1.88
C GLN A 360 4.39 -0.47 -0.66
N MET A 361 5.65 -0.93 -0.62
CA MET A 361 6.18 -1.62 0.55
C MET A 361 6.60 -0.67 1.67
N GLY A 362 7.14 0.48 1.29
CA GLY A 362 7.50 1.55 2.24
C GLY A 362 6.30 2.35 2.74
N GLY A 363 6.56 3.33 3.58
CA GLY A 363 5.54 4.24 4.12
C GLY A 363 5.94 4.86 5.45
N ILE A 364 4.96 5.15 6.29
CA ILE A 364 5.15 5.76 7.61
C ILE A 364 5.68 4.69 8.57
N PRO A 365 6.85 4.88 9.21
CA PRO A 365 7.45 3.87 10.07
C PRO A 365 6.63 3.61 11.33
N THR A 366 6.37 2.34 11.61
CA THR A 366 5.56 1.90 12.75
C THR A 366 6.14 0.68 13.46
N ASN A 367 5.66 0.40 14.66
CA ASN A 367 5.88 -0.84 15.37
C ASN A 367 4.68 -1.82 15.23
N ILE A 368 4.76 -2.98 15.85
CA ILE A 368 3.72 -4.02 15.80
C ILE A 368 2.35 -3.51 16.27
N ASN A 369 2.32 -2.57 17.20
CA ASN A 369 1.08 -1.97 17.70
C ASN A 369 0.52 -0.85 16.82
N GLY A 370 1.13 -0.59 15.67
CA GLY A 370 0.75 0.49 14.77
C GLY A 370 1.16 1.88 15.24
N GLN A 371 1.90 2.01 16.34
CA GLN A 371 2.42 3.30 16.80
C GLN A 371 3.49 3.79 15.83
N VAL A 372 3.39 5.05 15.41
CA VAL A 372 4.42 5.69 14.59
C VAL A 372 5.69 5.87 15.40
N VAL A 373 6.82 5.48 14.82
CA VAL A 373 8.14 5.53 15.45
C VAL A 373 9.13 6.32 14.61
N VAL A 374 10.04 7.03 15.28
CA VAL A 374 11.07 7.84 14.63
C VAL A 374 12.39 7.69 15.38
N PRO A 375 13.54 7.85 14.72
CA PRO A 375 14.82 7.95 15.42
C PRO A 375 14.86 9.25 16.27
N ALA A 376 15.04 9.09 17.57
CA ALA A 376 15.22 10.20 18.52
C ALA A 376 15.93 9.70 19.77
N ASN A 377 16.65 10.59 20.44
CA ASN A 377 17.29 10.31 21.74
C ASN A 377 18.21 9.07 21.73
N GLY A 378 18.85 8.76 20.59
CA GLY A 378 19.71 7.58 20.43
C GLY A 378 18.93 6.25 20.27
N ILE A 379 17.62 6.30 20.12
CA ILE A 379 16.72 5.16 19.92
C ILE A 379 16.20 5.21 18.48
N HIS A 380 16.27 4.09 17.74
CA HIS A 380 15.78 4.03 16.35
C HIS A 380 14.26 4.12 16.23
N ASN A 381 13.55 3.61 17.22
CA ASN A 381 12.10 3.47 17.20
C ASN A 381 11.45 4.18 18.41
N GLU A 382 11.73 5.46 18.58
CA GLU A 382 11.07 6.30 19.58
C GLU A 382 9.61 6.55 19.16
N ILE A 383 8.67 6.37 20.07
CA ILE A 383 7.25 6.50 19.78
C ILE A 383 6.86 7.98 19.64
N VAL A 384 6.14 8.29 18.57
CA VAL A 384 5.42 9.56 18.42
C VAL A 384 4.07 9.44 19.10
N ASN A 385 3.92 10.03 20.27
CA ASN A 385 2.69 9.92 21.06
C ASN A 385 1.46 10.47 20.30
N GLY A 386 0.37 9.72 20.38
CA GLY A 386 -0.91 10.12 19.79
C GLY A 386 -1.02 9.83 18.29
N LEU A 387 0.00 9.25 17.65
CA LEU A 387 -0.03 8.94 16.23
C LEU A 387 0.17 7.46 15.95
N TYR A 388 -0.73 6.91 15.13
CA TYR A 388 -0.72 5.53 14.63
C TYR A 388 -0.78 5.55 13.11
N ALA A 389 -0.26 4.50 12.47
CA ALA A 389 -0.45 4.24 11.05
C ALA A 389 -0.56 2.73 10.81
N ILE A 390 -1.45 2.33 9.93
CA ILE A 390 -1.72 0.92 9.60
C ILE A 390 -2.00 0.76 8.11
N GLY A 391 -1.87 -0.47 7.62
CA GLY A 391 -2.09 -0.79 6.21
C GLY A 391 -1.00 -0.26 5.29
N GLU A 392 -1.31 -0.10 4.02
CA GLU A 392 -0.33 0.21 2.97
C GLU A 392 0.35 1.59 3.13
N CYS A 393 -0.27 2.56 3.82
CA CYS A 393 0.40 3.83 4.11
C CYS A 393 1.50 3.72 5.18
N SER A 394 1.52 2.64 5.95
CA SER A 394 2.50 2.37 7.00
C SER A 394 3.61 1.46 6.52
N CYS A 395 4.76 1.56 7.18
CA CYS A 395 5.87 0.64 7.04
C CYS A 395 6.20 0.03 8.40
N VAL A 396 5.57 -1.09 8.71
CA VAL A 396 5.92 -1.91 9.88
C VAL A 396 7.12 -2.81 9.57
N SER A 397 7.62 -2.75 8.33
CA SER A 397 8.72 -3.54 7.79
C SER A 397 8.41 -5.05 7.67
N VAL A 398 7.16 -5.38 7.39
CA VAL A 398 6.73 -6.77 7.19
C VAL A 398 6.93 -7.26 5.76
N HIS A 399 6.95 -6.34 4.78
CA HIS A 399 7.10 -6.67 3.36
C HIS A 399 8.53 -6.47 2.83
N GLY A 400 9.34 -5.70 3.52
CA GLY A 400 10.73 -5.43 3.13
C GLY A 400 10.88 -4.89 1.71
N ALA A 401 11.73 -5.52 0.91
CA ALA A 401 12.02 -5.09 -0.45
C ALA A 401 11.03 -5.61 -1.50
N ASN A 402 10.21 -6.61 -1.15
CA ASN A 402 9.19 -7.18 -2.03
C ASN A 402 8.14 -7.92 -1.22
N ARG A 403 6.87 -7.64 -1.46
CA ARG A 403 5.76 -8.25 -0.75
C ARG A 403 5.41 -9.63 -1.33
N LEU A 404 5.33 -10.63 -0.46
CA LEU A 404 4.78 -11.92 -0.82
C LEU A 404 3.28 -11.79 -1.14
N GLY A 405 2.82 -12.39 -2.22
CA GLY A 405 1.41 -12.38 -2.60
C GLY A 405 0.51 -12.85 -1.47
N THR A 406 -0.66 -12.25 -1.31
CA THR A 406 -1.65 -12.49 -0.24
C THR A 406 -1.34 -11.85 1.11
N ASN A 407 -0.12 -11.38 1.35
CA ASN A 407 0.23 -10.74 2.61
C ASN A 407 -0.31 -9.30 2.75
N SER A 408 -0.78 -8.65 1.67
CA SER A 408 -1.32 -7.28 1.79
C SER A 408 -2.67 -7.23 2.50
N LEU A 409 -3.60 -8.11 2.15
CA LEU A 409 -4.88 -8.19 2.85
C LEU A 409 -4.72 -8.74 4.27
N LEU A 410 -3.76 -9.65 4.47
CA LEU A 410 -3.39 -10.15 5.80
C LEU A 410 -2.86 -9.02 6.69
N ASP A 411 -1.96 -8.19 6.19
CA ASP A 411 -1.42 -7.00 6.88
C ASP A 411 -2.55 -6.11 7.41
N LEU A 412 -3.54 -5.79 6.57
CA LEU A 412 -4.68 -4.95 6.96
C LEU A 412 -5.42 -5.49 8.19
N LEU A 413 -5.63 -6.79 8.24
CA LEU A 413 -6.34 -7.48 9.32
C LEU A 413 -5.49 -7.59 10.58
N VAL A 414 -4.25 -8.06 10.44
CA VAL A 414 -3.34 -8.30 11.57
C VAL A 414 -3.00 -7.00 12.28
N PHE A 415 -2.53 -6.00 11.56
CA PHE A 415 -2.07 -4.75 12.19
C PHE A 415 -3.21 -3.78 12.49
N GLY A 416 -4.31 -3.82 11.74
CA GLY A 416 -5.53 -3.11 12.12
C GLY A 416 -6.10 -3.61 13.44
N ARG A 417 -6.16 -4.91 13.62
CA ARG A 417 -6.57 -5.56 14.88
C ARG A 417 -5.59 -5.28 16.02
N ALA A 418 -4.29 -5.41 15.78
CA ALA A 418 -3.26 -5.17 16.79
C ALA A 418 -3.27 -3.72 17.30
N ALA A 419 -3.35 -2.75 16.41
CA ALA A 419 -3.48 -1.34 16.77
C ALA A 419 -4.76 -1.06 17.54
N GLY A 420 -5.88 -1.61 17.10
CA GLY A 420 -7.16 -1.51 17.81
C GLY A 420 -7.08 -2.06 19.23
N ASN A 421 -6.54 -3.26 19.40
CA ASN A 421 -6.35 -3.88 20.71
C ASN A 421 -5.42 -3.06 21.61
N HIS A 422 -4.34 -2.54 21.09
CA HIS A 422 -3.41 -1.68 21.83
C HIS A 422 -4.12 -0.43 22.35
N ILE A 423 -4.88 0.26 21.49
CA ILE A 423 -5.60 1.50 21.84
C ILE A 423 -6.69 1.22 22.89
N VAL A 424 -7.43 0.12 22.76
CA VAL A 424 -8.44 -0.28 23.76
C VAL A 424 -7.81 -0.45 25.13
N GLY A 425 -6.59 -1.00 25.20
CA GLY A 425 -5.83 -1.17 26.44
C GLY A 425 -5.33 0.12 27.08
N LEU A 426 -5.40 1.26 26.38
CA LEU A 426 -4.91 2.55 26.91
C LEU A 426 -5.90 3.30 27.81
N ASP A 427 -7.13 2.81 27.98
CA ASP A 427 -8.18 3.46 28.75
C ASP A 427 -8.43 4.94 28.35
N LEU A 428 -8.59 5.15 27.05
CA LEU A 428 -8.74 6.51 26.49
C LEU A 428 -9.93 7.29 27.05
N LYS A 429 -11.01 6.63 27.46
CA LYS A 429 -12.21 7.28 28.00
C LYS A 429 -11.89 8.13 29.23
N ASN A 430 -10.95 7.68 30.06
CA ASN A 430 -10.55 8.34 31.30
C ASN A 430 -9.37 9.29 31.13
N ARG A 431 -8.84 9.45 29.90
CA ARG A 431 -7.77 10.40 29.62
C ARG A 431 -8.32 11.76 29.24
N GLU A 432 -7.68 12.81 29.75
CA GLU A 432 -7.97 14.18 29.35
C GLU A 432 -7.43 14.48 27.93
N PHE A 433 -8.11 15.40 27.24
CA PHE A 433 -7.58 15.95 26.01
C PHE A 433 -6.39 16.85 26.29
N LYS A 434 -5.31 16.69 25.55
CA LYS A 434 -4.17 17.61 25.59
C LYS A 434 -4.56 18.94 24.94
N PRO A 435 -4.07 20.08 25.46
CA PRO A 435 -4.35 21.38 24.87
C PRO A 435 -3.84 21.48 23.43
N LEU A 436 -4.59 22.12 22.56
CA LEU A 436 -4.11 22.48 21.24
C LEU A 436 -3.08 23.60 21.32
N PRO A 437 -2.04 23.61 20.45
CA PRO A 437 -1.16 24.77 20.35
C PRO A 437 -1.93 26.01 19.87
N ALA A 438 -1.46 27.20 20.24
CA ALA A 438 -2.13 28.46 19.91
C ALA A 438 -2.28 28.69 18.39
N ASN A 439 -1.36 28.15 17.60
CA ASN A 439 -1.33 28.24 16.14
C ASN A 439 -1.99 27.04 15.43
N ALA A 440 -2.76 26.22 16.13
CA ALA A 440 -3.44 25.08 15.55
C ALA A 440 -4.27 25.47 14.32
N GLY A 441 -4.03 24.80 13.19
CA GLY A 441 -4.71 25.03 11.93
C GLY A 441 -4.17 26.19 11.08
N GLU A 442 -3.22 26.99 11.55
CA GLU A 442 -2.67 28.12 10.79
C GLU A 442 -2.00 27.65 9.49
N GLN A 443 -1.16 26.63 9.55
CA GLN A 443 -0.50 26.05 8.36
C GLN A 443 -1.51 25.60 7.30
N THR A 444 -2.60 24.97 7.72
CA THR A 444 -3.67 24.54 6.82
C THR A 444 -4.35 25.74 6.17
N LEU A 445 -4.70 26.75 6.95
CA LEU A 445 -5.35 27.95 6.44
C LEU A 445 -4.47 28.72 5.46
N GLU A 446 -3.17 28.81 5.71
CA GLU A 446 -2.21 29.44 4.80
C GLU A 446 -2.14 28.71 3.45
N ARG A 447 -2.07 27.37 3.48
CA ARG A 447 -2.06 26.55 2.26
C ARG A 447 -3.35 26.73 1.43
N ILE A 448 -4.49 26.70 2.09
CA ILE A 448 -5.79 26.89 1.44
C ILE A 448 -5.94 28.30 0.90
N ALA A 449 -5.59 29.31 1.69
CA ALA A 449 -5.64 30.70 1.26
C ALA A 449 -4.77 30.97 0.03
N LYS A 450 -3.59 30.32 -0.06
CA LYS A 450 -2.72 30.41 -1.21
C LYS A 450 -3.40 29.90 -2.48
N LEU A 451 -4.13 28.78 -2.41
CA LEU A 451 -4.89 28.23 -3.53
C LEU A 451 -6.10 29.12 -3.88
N ASP A 452 -6.87 29.51 -2.89
CA ASP A 452 -8.09 30.29 -3.09
C ASP A 452 -7.81 31.68 -3.67
N ASN A 453 -6.69 32.30 -3.27
CA ASN A 453 -6.27 33.61 -3.73
C ASN A 453 -5.39 33.56 -5.00
N SER A 454 -5.08 32.38 -5.52
CA SER A 454 -4.28 32.25 -6.74
C SER A 454 -5.00 32.86 -7.94
N THR A 455 -4.28 33.63 -8.73
CA THR A 455 -4.80 34.28 -9.97
C THR A 455 -4.10 33.75 -11.23
N SER A 456 -3.00 33.04 -11.06
CA SER A 456 -2.19 32.43 -12.09
C SER A 456 -1.39 31.26 -11.53
N GLY A 457 -0.84 30.44 -12.37
CA GLY A 457 -0.03 29.29 -12.03
C GLY A 457 -0.33 28.10 -12.93
N GLU A 458 0.05 26.90 -12.50
CA GLU A 458 -0.18 25.68 -13.24
C GLU A 458 -1.43 24.95 -12.72
N TYR A 459 -2.07 24.19 -13.59
CA TYR A 459 -3.16 23.31 -13.18
C TYR A 459 -2.61 22.09 -12.41
N ALA A 460 -3.30 21.69 -11.35
CA ALA A 460 -2.93 20.53 -10.55
C ALA A 460 -2.78 19.25 -11.39
N GLN A 461 -3.68 19.06 -12.34
CA GLN A 461 -3.66 17.90 -13.23
C GLN A 461 -2.38 17.83 -14.08
N ASP A 462 -1.89 18.96 -14.60
CA ASP A 462 -0.68 18.99 -15.42
C ASP A 462 0.55 18.64 -14.59
N VAL A 463 0.69 19.21 -13.40
CA VAL A 463 1.78 18.88 -12.48
C VAL A 463 1.71 17.40 -12.05
N ALA A 464 0.54 16.89 -11.70
CA ALA A 464 0.35 15.49 -11.33
C ALA A 464 0.72 14.54 -12.49
N ASN A 465 0.34 14.87 -13.73
CA ASN A 465 0.70 14.06 -14.90
C ASN A 465 2.22 14.06 -15.15
N ASP A 466 2.87 15.20 -14.96
CA ASP A 466 4.33 15.28 -15.12
C ASP A 466 5.07 14.52 -14.00
N ILE A 467 4.54 14.51 -12.78
CA ILE A 467 5.05 13.65 -11.70
C ILE A 467 4.97 12.17 -12.13
N ARG A 468 3.81 11.73 -12.63
CA ARG A 468 3.59 10.34 -13.06
C ARG A 468 4.56 9.92 -14.16
N LYS A 469 4.75 10.78 -15.19
CA LYS A 469 5.70 10.53 -16.27
C LYS A 469 7.14 10.49 -15.77
N CYS A 470 7.52 11.37 -14.85
CA CYS A 470 8.84 11.39 -14.23
C CYS A 470 9.13 10.07 -13.51
N MET A 471 8.20 9.61 -12.65
CA MET A 471 8.35 8.36 -11.92
C MET A 471 8.44 7.16 -12.87
N GLN A 472 7.56 7.09 -13.87
CA GLN A 472 7.52 6.01 -14.85
C GLN A 472 8.82 5.91 -15.65
N LYS A 473 9.39 7.04 -16.04
CA LYS A 473 10.60 7.11 -16.86
C LYS A 473 11.87 6.79 -16.07
N TYR A 474 12.01 7.34 -14.88
CA TYR A 474 13.27 7.37 -14.15
C TYR A 474 13.38 6.33 -13.02
N ALA A 475 12.27 5.70 -12.62
CA ALA A 475 12.25 4.69 -11.57
C ALA A 475 11.39 3.47 -11.96
N GLY A 476 11.54 2.97 -13.18
CA GLY A 476 10.81 1.81 -13.72
C GLY A 476 11.23 0.47 -13.10
N VAL A 477 10.89 -0.65 -13.79
CA VAL A 477 11.23 -2.02 -13.36
C VAL A 477 12.74 -2.19 -13.24
N PHE A 478 13.49 -1.75 -14.26
CA PHE A 478 14.95 -1.65 -14.22
C PHE A 478 15.37 -0.19 -14.07
N ARG A 479 16.29 0.04 -13.16
CA ARG A 479 16.81 1.35 -12.77
C ARG A 479 18.31 1.42 -13.00
N ASN A 480 18.83 2.59 -13.36
CA ASN A 480 20.26 2.84 -13.37
C ASN A 480 20.57 4.20 -12.74
N GLN A 481 21.81 4.43 -12.37
CA GLN A 481 22.19 5.62 -11.62
C GLN A 481 21.96 6.91 -12.39
N GLU A 482 22.30 6.93 -13.67
CA GLU A 482 22.17 8.12 -14.51
C GLU A 482 20.70 8.57 -14.64
N LEU A 483 19.79 7.60 -14.89
CA LEU A 483 18.35 7.89 -14.98
C LEU A 483 17.79 8.34 -13.64
N MET A 484 18.15 7.67 -12.54
CA MET A 484 17.65 8.06 -11.20
C MET A 484 18.16 9.44 -10.77
N ASP A 485 19.42 9.78 -11.06
CA ASP A 485 19.97 11.11 -10.78
C ASP A 485 19.26 12.21 -11.59
N GLU A 486 18.93 11.93 -12.85
CA GLU A 486 18.08 12.84 -13.64
C GLU A 486 16.67 12.92 -13.06
N GLY A 487 16.11 11.80 -12.63
CA GLY A 487 14.81 11.74 -11.93
C GLY A 487 14.79 12.63 -10.69
N VAL A 488 15.84 12.63 -9.89
CA VAL A 488 15.99 13.52 -8.72
C VAL A 488 15.95 14.99 -9.15
N ARG A 489 16.69 15.36 -10.22
CA ARG A 489 16.69 16.73 -10.74
C ARG A 489 15.32 17.16 -11.28
N GLN A 490 14.65 16.30 -12.02
CA GLN A 490 13.30 16.58 -12.54
C GLN A 490 12.28 16.68 -11.41
N MET A 491 12.35 15.80 -10.42
CA MET A 491 11.44 15.84 -9.26
C MET A 491 11.64 17.11 -8.41
N ALA A 492 12.87 17.62 -8.29
CA ALA A 492 13.11 18.91 -7.65
C ALA A 492 12.39 20.07 -8.35
N LYS A 493 12.39 20.08 -9.69
CA LYS A 493 11.64 21.08 -10.48
C LYS A 493 10.13 20.92 -10.29
N LEU A 494 9.63 19.69 -10.28
CA LEU A 494 8.21 19.41 -10.04
C LEU A 494 7.76 19.81 -8.64
N THR A 495 8.61 19.63 -7.64
CA THR A 495 8.38 20.09 -6.27
C THR A 495 8.19 21.61 -6.21
N GLU A 496 9.01 22.37 -6.94
CA GLU A 496 8.84 23.83 -7.03
C GLU A 496 7.57 24.23 -7.78
N ARG A 497 7.28 23.57 -8.91
CA ARG A 497 6.05 23.81 -9.68
C ARG A 497 4.78 23.55 -8.84
N ALA A 498 4.78 22.53 -8.02
CA ALA A 498 3.66 22.18 -7.13
C ALA A 498 3.36 23.25 -6.07
N LYS A 499 4.27 24.19 -5.81
CA LYS A 499 4.05 25.32 -4.90
C LYS A 499 3.27 26.46 -5.56
N HIS A 500 3.09 26.43 -6.88
CA HIS A 500 2.50 27.51 -7.68
C HIS A 500 1.29 27.05 -8.49
N LEU A 501 0.39 26.32 -7.85
CA LEU A 501 -0.82 25.82 -8.48
C LEU A 501 -1.88 26.93 -8.56
N TRP A 502 -2.68 26.85 -9.61
CA TRP A 502 -3.81 27.73 -9.84
C TRP A 502 -5.11 26.94 -9.89
N VAL A 503 -6.03 27.29 -9.02
CA VAL A 503 -7.40 26.76 -9.01
C VAL A 503 -8.31 27.83 -9.60
N LYS A 504 -8.80 27.61 -10.80
CA LYS A 504 -9.66 28.56 -11.53
C LYS A 504 -11.05 28.64 -10.89
N ASP A 505 -11.62 27.53 -10.52
CA ASP A 505 -12.89 27.46 -9.80
C ASP A 505 -12.71 27.91 -8.35
N LYS A 506 -13.37 28.99 -7.97
CA LYS A 506 -13.31 29.58 -6.62
C LYS A 506 -14.52 29.22 -5.77
N SER A 507 -15.38 28.32 -6.22
CA SER A 507 -16.47 27.81 -5.40
C SER A 507 -15.95 27.03 -4.19
N GLU A 508 -16.70 27.03 -3.11
CA GLU A 508 -16.35 26.28 -1.90
C GLU A 508 -17.00 24.89 -1.90
N ILE A 509 -18.19 24.78 -2.47
CA ILE A 509 -19.04 23.58 -2.44
C ILE A 509 -18.52 22.56 -3.44
N PHE A 510 -18.11 21.39 -2.95
CA PHE A 510 -17.68 20.25 -3.75
C PHE A 510 -16.66 20.60 -4.86
N ASN A 511 -15.68 21.43 -4.53
CA ASN A 511 -14.66 21.90 -5.48
C ASN A 511 -13.59 20.83 -5.71
N THR A 512 -13.81 19.96 -6.68
CA THR A 512 -12.88 18.86 -7.01
C THR A 512 -11.52 19.38 -7.48
N ALA A 513 -11.45 20.50 -8.20
CA ALA A 513 -10.18 21.09 -8.63
C ALA A 513 -9.31 21.55 -7.44
N ARG A 514 -9.95 22.09 -6.40
CA ARG A 514 -9.29 22.45 -5.14
C ARG A 514 -8.78 21.22 -4.40
N ILE A 515 -9.58 20.16 -4.36
CA ILE A 515 -9.18 18.88 -3.74
C ILE A 515 -7.99 18.28 -4.47
N GLU A 516 -8.01 18.22 -5.80
CA GLU A 516 -6.88 17.75 -6.61
C GLU A 516 -5.60 18.57 -6.35
N ALA A 517 -5.72 19.89 -6.23
CA ALA A 517 -4.58 20.75 -5.90
C ALA A 517 -4.00 20.44 -4.51
N LEU A 518 -4.84 20.13 -3.53
CA LEU A 518 -4.40 19.69 -2.19
C LEU A 518 -3.74 18.31 -2.22
N GLU A 519 -4.24 17.41 -3.06
CA GLU A 519 -3.67 16.07 -3.24
C GLU A 519 -2.30 16.09 -3.93
N VAL A 520 -2.02 17.06 -4.82
CA VAL A 520 -0.71 17.20 -5.46
C VAL A 520 0.41 17.39 -4.45
N ALA A 521 0.17 18.09 -3.35
CA ALA A 521 1.15 18.24 -2.27
C ALA A 521 1.55 16.88 -1.66
N ASN A 522 0.61 15.93 -1.56
CA ASN A 522 0.86 14.59 -1.06
C ASN A 522 1.58 13.72 -2.12
N LEU A 523 1.19 13.84 -3.38
CA LEU A 523 1.86 13.14 -4.50
C LEU A 523 3.33 13.52 -4.59
N VAL A 524 3.64 14.82 -4.51
CA VAL A 524 5.00 15.34 -4.56
C VAL A 524 5.87 14.79 -3.44
N GLU A 525 5.39 14.80 -2.20
CA GLU A 525 6.12 14.28 -1.04
C GLU A 525 6.48 12.80 -1.25
N THR A 526 5.51 12.00 -1.65
CA THR A 526 5.71 10.56 -1.87
C THR A 526 6.64 10.27 -3.04
N ALA A 527 6.48 10.98 -4.15
CA ALA A 527 7.31 10.81 -5.34
C ALA A 527 8.76 11.24 -5.08
N ASN A 528 8.96 12.35 -4.39
CA ASN A 528 10.29 12.84 -4.03
C ASN A 528 11.01 11.87 -3.09
N ALA A 529 10.32 11.38 -2.06
CA ALA A 529 10.85 10.34 -1.16
C ALA A 529 11.30 9.09 -1.93
N THR A 530 10.47 8.62 -2.85
CA THR A 530 10.75 7.44 -3.69
C THR A 530 11.99 7.66 -4.56
N MET A 531 12.06 8.78 -5.28
CA MET A 531 13.16 9.04 -6.21
C MET A 531 14.50 9.20 -5.49
N ILE A 532 14.52 9.94 -4.39
CA ILE A 532 15.76 10.16 -3.61
C ILE A 532 16.23 8.86 -2.96
N SER A 533 15.31 8.08 -2.38
CA SER A 533 15.66 6.80 -1.77
C SER A 533 16.18 5.80 -2.81
N ALA A 534 15.55 5.74 -3.99
CA ALA A 534 15.99 4.87 -5.08
C ALA A 534 17.39 5.25 -5.59
N ALA A 535 17.64 6.54 -5.84
CA ALA A 535 18.94 7.04 -6.30
C ALA A 535 20.08 6.79 -5.29
N ALA A 536 19.76 6.72 -4.02
CA ALA A 536 20.75 6.49 -2.96
C ALA A 536 21.15 5.02 -2.79
N ARG A 537 20.24 4.06 -3.03
CA ARG A 537 20.49 2.62 -2.78
C ARG A 537 21.32 1.98 -3.87
N LYS A 538 22.56 1.64 -3.56
CA LYS A 538 23.57 1.11 -4.49
C LYS A 538 23.65 -0.43 -4.43
N GLU A 539 22.55 -1.07 -4.64
CA GLU A 539 22.41 -2.54 -4.73
C GLU A 539 21.17 -2.91 -5.53
N SER A 540 21.00 -4.18 -5.84
CA SER A 540 19.72 -4.75 -6.26
C SER A 540 19.15 -5.62 -5.16
N ARG A 541 17.89 -5.33 -4.75
CA ARG A 541 17.18 -6.09 -3.70
C ARG A 541 15.68 -6.02 -3.94
N GLY A 542 15.03 -7.17 -4.03
CA GLY A 542 13.58 -7.23 -4.25
C GLY A 542 13.13 -6.42 -5.45
N ALA A 543 12.22 -5.48 -5.24
CA ALA A 543 11.67 -4.61 -6.27
C ALA A 543 12.64 -3.51 -6.75
N HIS A 544 13.73 -3.24 -6.03
CA HIS A 544 14.77 -2.30 -6.45
C HIS A 544 15.82 -3.03 -7.29
N SER A 545 15.69 -2.97 -8.61
CA SER A 545 16.64 -3.56 -9.57
C SER A 545 17.51 -2.47 -10.18
N HIS A 546 18.81 -2.52 -9.87
CA HIS A 546 19.80 -1.52 -10.25
C HIS A 546 20.78 -2.08 -11.27
N ASP A 547 20.75 -1.60 -12.51
CA ASP A 547 21.58 -2.13 -13.60
C ASP A 547 23.07 -1.98 -13.33
N ASP A 548 23.48 -0.91 -12.64
CA ASP A 548 24.90 -0.66 -12.32
C ASP A 548 25.37 -1.39 -11.06
N HIS A 549 24.45 -1.94 -10.24
CA HIS A 549 24.71 -2.67 -9.00
C HIS A 549 23.78 -3.89 -8.90
N GLN A 550 24.07 -4.91 -9.70
CA GLN A 550 23.15 -6.04 -9.89
C GLN A 550 23.10 -7.00 -8.70
N GLU A 551 24.13 -7.00 -7.86
CA GLU A 551 24.21 -7.86 -6.68
C GLU A 551 23.53 -7.22 -5.46
N ARG A 552 23.00 -8.08 -4.58
CA ARG A 552 22.54 -7.66 -3.25
C ARG A 552 23.76 -7.47 -2.35
N ASP A 553 23.78 -6.38 -1.61
CA ASP A 553 24.87 -5.99 -0.72
C ASP A 553 24.41 -5.99 0.74
N ASP A 554 24.53 -7.14 1.40
CA ASP A 554 24.11 -7.30 2.80
C ASP A 554 25.07 -6.58 3.80
N GLU A 555 26.30 -6.31 3.40
CA GLU A 555 27.26 -5.61 4.24
C GLU A 555 26.93 -4.12 4.39
N ASN A 556 26.62 -3.45 3.29
CA ASN A 556 26.41 -2.00 3.27
C ASN A 556 24.92 -1.60 3.26
N TRP A 557 24.02 -2.48 2.80
CA TRP A 557 22.63 -2.13 2.52
C TRP A 557 21.57 -2.96 3.26
N MET A 558 21.95 -3.79 4.26
CA MET A 558 21.00 -4.43 5.17
C MET A 558 20.45 -3.40 6.18
N LYS A 559 19.76 -2.37 5.64
CA LYS A 559 19.22 -1.26 6.41
C LYS A 559 18.01 -0.63 5.73
N HIS A 560 17.13 -0.06 6.53
CA HIS A 560 16.01 0.74 6.08
C HIS A 560 16.46 2.17 5.78
N THR A 561 15.87 2.78 4.76
CA THR A 561 16.02 4.21 4.46
C THR A 561 14.94 5.01 5.17
N LEU A 562 15.27 6.19 5.65
CA LEU A 562 14.35 7.14 6.27
C LEU A 562 14.54 8.51 5.59
N TRP A 563 13.54 8.96 4.84
CA TRP A 563 13.58 10.24 4.17
C TRP A 563 12.83 11.32 4.96
N TYR A 564 13.49 12.43 5.21
CA TYR A 564 12.94 13.60 5.89
C TYR A 564 12.64 14.70 4.88
N SER A 565 11.39 15.14 4.80
CA SER A 565 10.92 16.13 3.81
C SER A 565 11.60 17.49 3.96
N GLU A 566 11.63 18.05 5.18
CA GLU A 566 12.17 19.40 5.43
C GLU A 566 13.65 19.52 5.01
N ALA A 567 14.47 18.58 5.44
CA ALA A 567 15.89 18.56 5.11
C ALA A 567 16.16 17.99 3.71
N ASN A 568 15.19 17.33 3.11
CA ASN A 568 15.32 16.53 1.87
C ASN A 568 16.52 15.57 1.92
N LYS A 569 16.66 14.84 3.03
CA LYS A 569 17.81 13.98 3.33
C LYS A 569 17.36 12.62 3.84
N LEU A 570 18.24 11.65 3.62
CA LEU A 570 18.10 10.29 4.14
C LEU A 570 18.87 10.10 5.44
N SER A 571 18.29 9.29 6.31
CA SER A 571 19.01 8.57 7.36
C SER A 571 18.68 7.08 7.26
N TYR A 572 19.28 6.25 8.13
CA TYR A 572 19.18 4.81 8.03
C TYR A 572 18.99 4.20 9.42
N LYS A 573 18.32 3.04 9.46
CA LYS A 573 18.26 2.18 10.64
C LYS A 573 18.47 0.72 10.24
N PRO A 574 19.03 -0.13 11.13
CA PRO A 574 19.29 -1.53 10.79
C PRO A 574 17.99 -2.33 10.64
N VAL A 575 18.03 -3.36 9.80
CA VAL A 575 16.98 -4.38 9.73
C VAL A 575 17.02 -5.24 10.99
N VAL A 576 15.87 -5.58 11.56
CA VAL A 576 15.75 -6.47 12.71
C VAL A 576 15.77 -7.92 12.22
N LEU A 577 16.91 -8.59 12.37
CA LEU A 577 17.09 -9.99 11.97
C LEU A 577 16.65 -10.97 13.07
N LYS A 578 16.50 -10.52 14.32
CA LYS A 578 16.10 -11.37 15.45
C LYS A 578 14.59 -11.46 15.56
N PRO A 579 14.01 -12.66 15.39
CA PRO A 579 12.57 -12.88 15.64
C PRO A 579 12.19 -12.75 17.12
N LEU A 580 10.90 -12.90 17.43
CA LEU A 580 10.37 -12.81 18.79
C LEU A 580 10.69 -14.06 19.60
N THR A 581 10.43 -15.27 19.08
CA THR A 581 10.43 -16.53 19.84
C THR A 581 11.18 -17.68 19.17
N VAL A 582 11.55 -17.54 17.92
CA VAL A 582 12.23 -18.57 17.12
C VAL A 582 13.63 -18.11 16.71
N GLU A 583 14.40 -19.00 16.12
CA GLU A 583 15.69 -18.64 15.54
C GLU A 583 15.51 -17.85 14.23
N SER A 584 16.45 -16.95 13.96
CA SER A 584 16.48 -16.18 12.73
C SER A 584 16.82 -17.05 11.52
N PHE A 585 16.28 -16.68 10.36
CA PHE A 585 16.80 -17.15 9.08
C PHE A 585 17.89 -16.17 8.60
N PRO A 586 19.15 -16.59 8.55
CA PRO A 586 20.22 -15.73 8.07
C PRO A 586 20.05 -15.41 6.58
N PRO A 587 20.51 -14.23 6.13
CA PRO A 587 20.44 -13.86 4.71
C PRO A 587 21.10 -14.89 3.82
N LYS A 588 20.42 -15.23 2.73
CA LYS A 588 20.94 -16.11 1.68
C LYS A 588 20.42 -15.66 0.32
N GLU A 589 21.07 -16.10 -0.74
CA GLU A 589 20.61 -15.86 -2.10
C GLU A 589 19.24 -16.49 -2.35
N ARG A 590 18.37 -15.78 -3.05
CA ARG A 590 17.06 -16.30 -3.45
C ARG A 590 17.20 -17.17 -4.70
N THR A 591 16.68 -18.39 -4.65
CA THR A 591 16.58 -19.33 -5.79
C THR A 591 15.11 -19.63 -6.10
N PHE A 592 14.76 -19.74 -7.39
CA PHE A 592 13.38 -19.92 -7.85
C PHE A 592 13.20 -21.07 -8.84
#